data_9a6a79d3c43ab64d07f0b13e3c583678
#
_entry.id   9a6a79d3c43ab64d07f0b13e3c583678
#
_cell.length_a   1.000
_cell.length_b   1.000
_cell.length_c   1.000
_cell.angle_alpha   90.00
_cell.angle_beta   90.00
_cell.angle_gamma   90.00
#
_symmetry.space_group_name_H-M   'P 1'
#
loop_
_entity.id
_entity.type
_entity.pdbx_description
1 polymer ?
#
loop_
_entity_poly.entity_id
_entity_poly.type
_entity_poly.pdbx_seq_one_letter_code
_entity_poly.pdbx_strand_id
1 'polypeptide(L)'
;SGEVYLWQWNEKGSFWELWRDGRHYKALGSTKRLGSSLRLSVRIEREGLRFLDHVDLYSARSRLSFREQSAAALGVEGALVEQDLLSLLDQLETLAEEVDENGSDAPPLSAEERESGLSLLESPTLFEDIIRDMEEIGHVGEDENKLLVYLAASSRKTASPVSVVVSSASAAGK
;
A
#
# COMPACT_ATOMS: atom_id res chain seq x y z
N SER A 1 16.07 21.41 23.99
CA SER A 1 16.36 21.12 22.59
C SER A 1 15.82 19.74 22.29
N GLY A 2 14.59 19.64 21.76
CA GLY A 2 14.03 18.37 21.34
C GLY A 2 14.66 17.97 20.00
N GLU A 3 15.51 16.96 19.99
CA GLU A 3 15.89 16.33 18.74
C GLU A 3 14.64 15.71 18.12
N VAL A 4 14.29 16.16 16.93
CA VAL A 4 13.17 15.57 16.16
C VAL A 4 13.71 14.31 15.48
N TYR A 5 13.37 13.16 16.04
CA TYR A 5 13.70 11.88 15.44
C TYR A 5 12.64 11.56 14.39
N LEU A 6 13.05 11.56 13.11
CA LEU A 6 12.18 11.22 11.98
C LEU A 6 12.49 9.82 11.47
N TRP A 7 11.46 9.12 11.06
CA TRP A 7 11.60 7.91 10.31
C TRP A 7 12.16 8.21 8.93
N GLN A 8 13.12 7.43 8.47
CA GLN A 8 13.79 7.58 7.19
C GLN A 8 13.44 6.43 6.27
N TRP A 9 13.13 6.74 5.01
CA TRP A 9 12.93 5.71 4.00
C TRP A 9 14.27 5.18 3.49
N ASN A 10 14.47 3.88 3.61
CA ASN A 10 15.64 3.18 3.09
C ASN A 10 15.30 2.57 1.72
N GLU A 11 15.75 3.22 0.63
CA GLU A 11 15.46 2.79 -0.74
C GLU A 11 16.01 1.40 -1.07
N LYS A 12 17.22 1.09 -0.59
CA LYS A 12 17.89 -0.19 -0.88
C LYS A 12 17.17 -1.38 -0.26
N GLY A 13 16.54 -1.18 0.89
CA GLY A 13 15.85 -2.22 1.64
C GLY A 13 14.33 -2.14 1.55
N SER A 14 13.78 -1.08 0.95
CA SER A 14 12.33 -0.83 0.85
C SER A 14 11.62 -0.92 2.20
N PHE A 15 12.16 -0.22 3.20
CA PHE A 15 11.57 -0.15 4.53
C PHE A 15 11.78 1.24 5.16
N TRP A 16 10.94 1.58 6.14
CA TRP A 16 11.15 2.73 7.02
C TRP A 16 12.03 2.36 8.19
N GLU A 17 12.97 3.21 8.57
CA GLU A 17 13.84 2.98 9.73
C GLU A 17 13.92 4.20 10.65
N LEU A 18 14.05 3.91 11.95
CA LEU A 18 14.24 4.90 12.99
C LEU A 18 15.30 4.40 13.98
N TRP A 19 16.24 5.28 14.33
CA TRP A 19 17.18 5.08 15.43
C TRP A 19 16.83 6.07 16.55
N ARG A 20 16.53 5.55 17.73
CA ARG A 20 16.18 6.37 18.88
C ARG A 20 16.58 5.70 20.20
N ASP A 21 17.39 6.39 21.02
CA ASP A 21 17.79 5.93 22.36
C ASP A 21 18.22 4.47 22.43
N GLY A 22 19.08 4.04 21.50
CA GLY A 22 19.58 2.67 21.41
C GLY A 22 18.58 1.65 20.84
N ARG A 23 17.41 2.08 20.43
CA ARG A 23 16.42 1.25 19.70
C ARG A 23 16.55 1.49 18.20
N HIS A 24 16.61 0.41 17.43
CA HIS A 24 16.59 0.44 15.98
C HIS A 24 15.30 -0.20 15.47
N TYR A 25 14.49 0.58 14.80
CA TYR A 25 13.25 0.13 14.20
C TYR A 25 13.38 -0.06 12.70
N LYS A 26 12.72 -1.09 12.18
CA LYS A 26 12.48 -1.26 10.75
C LYS A 26 11.02 -1.61 10.53
N ALA A 27 10.32 -0.81 9.74
CA ALA A 27 8.91 -1.03 9.39
C ALA A 27 8.81 -1.35 7.89
N LEU A 28 8.29 -2.53 7.58
CA LEU A 28 8.13 -3.08 6.24
C LEU A 28 6.65 -3.26 5.94
N GLY A 29 6.26 -3.02 4.71
CA GLY A 29 4.89 -3.25 4.24
C GLY A 29 4.44 -2.14 3.31
N SER A 30 3.23 -2.32 2.76
CA SER A 30 2.61 -1.29 1.93
C SER A 30 2.12 -0.15 2.80
N THR A 31 2.58 1.05 2.52
CA THR A 31 2.08 2.29 3.15
C THR A 31 0.76 2.75 2.54
N LYS A 32 0.24 2.03 1.51
CA LYS A 32 -1.07 2.32 0.92
C LYS A 32 -2.17 1.92 1.90
N ARG A 33 -3.06 2.86 2.19
CA ARG A 33 -4.26 2.62 2.97
C ARG A 33 -5.13 1.56 2.32
N LEU A 34 -5.44 0.50 3.04
CA LEU A 34 -6.50 -0.45 2.69
C LEU A 34 -7.71 -0.09 3.58
N GLY A 35 -8.49 0.89 3.17
CA GLY A 35 -9.63 1.38 3.93
C GLY A 35 -9.21 1.99 5.27
N SER A 36 -9.67 1.40 6.39
CA SER A 36 -9.38 1.84 7.77
C SER A 36 -8.24 1.08 8.45
N SER A 37 -7.36 0.41 7.69
CA SER A 37 -6.27 -0.43 8.21
C SER A 37 -4.93 -0.05 7.58
N LEU A 38 -3.89 0.04 8.39
CA LEU A 38 -2.51 0.26 7.97
C LEU A 38 -1.61 -0.76 8.66
N ARG A 39 -1.41 -1.92 8.01
CA ARG A 39 -0.68 -3.05 8.58
C ARG A 39 0.76 -3.08 8.09
N LEU A 40 1.68 -3.05 9.05
CA LEU A 40 3.12 -3.14 8.80
C LEU A 40 3.74 -4.27 9.63
N SER A 41 4.85 -4.84 9.13
CA SER A 41 5.74 -5.69 9.91
C SER A 41 6.79 -4.80 10.54
N VAL A 42 6.80 -4.68 11.86
CA VAL A 42 7.74 -3.83 12.58
C VAL A 42 8.73 -4.69 13.36
N ARG A 43 10.01 -4.46 13.10
CA ARG A 43 11.13 -5.04 13.81
C ARG A 43 11.78 -3.99 14.71
N ILE A 44 12.05 -4.35 15.95
CA ILE A 44 12.79 -3.53 16.91
C ILE A 44 14.02 -4.33 17.35
N GLU A 45 15.17 -3.69 17.35
CA GLU A 45 16.43 -4.22 17.86
C GLU A 45 16.98 -3.30 18.95
N ARG A 46 17.45 -3.89 20.05
CA ARG A 46 18.12 -3.19 21.13
C ARG A 46 19.11 -4.12 21.84
N GLU A 47 20.37 -3.70 21.98
CA GLU A 47 21.40 -4.43 22.75
C GLU A 47 21.53 -5.92 22.36
N GLY A 48 21.37 -6.23 21.06
CA GLY A 48 21.42 -7.60 20.54
C GLY A 48 20.11 -8.38 20.67
N LEU A 49 19.11 -7.87 21.38
CA LEU A 49 17.77 -8.43 21.44
C LEU A 49 16.97 -7.97 20.22
N ARG A 50 16.02 -8.82 19.79
CA ARG A 50 15.17 -8.52 18.62
C ARG A 50 13.73 -8.92 18.91
N PHE A 51 12.81 -8.04 18.53
CA PHE A 51 11.38 -8.31 18.48
C PHE A 51 10.85 -8.01 17.07
N LEU A 52 9.96 -8.85 16.54
CA LEU A 52 9.33 -8.69 15.24
C LEU A 52 7.89 -9.17 15.34
N ASP A 53 6.95 -8.32 14.93
CA ASP A 53 5.54 -8.70 14.79
C ASP A 53 4.82 -7.76 13.79
N HIS A 54 3.59 -8.09 13.46
CA HIS A 54 2.71 -7.26 12.67
C HIS A 54 1.93 -6.30 13.57
N VAL A 55 1.81 -5.05 13.12
CA VAL A 55 1.00 -4.04 13.79
C VAL A 55 0.11 -3.32 12.78
N ASP A 56 -1.16 -3.13 13.13
CA ASP A 56 -2.07 -2.22 12.44
C ASP A 56 -2.01 -0.87 13.16
N LEU A 57 -1.40 0.12 12.52
CA LEU A 57 -1.17 1.44 13.13
C LEU A 57 -2.46 2.20 13.41
N TYR A 58 -3.56 1.94 12.69
CA TYR A 58 -4.86 2.54 13.00
C TYR A 58 -5.60 1.87 14.16
N SER A 59 -5.24 0.63 14.49
CA SER A 59 -5.87 -0.09 15.58
C SER A 59 -5.16 0.17 16.91
N ALA A 60 -5.78 0.91 17.83
CA ALA A 60 -5.26 1.13 19.17
C ALA A 60 -5.00 -0.19 19.92
N ARG A 61 -5.88 -1.19 19.73
CA ARG A 61 -5.71 -2.52 20.30
C ARG A 61 -4.48 -3.24 19.75
N SER A 62 -4.23 -3.13 18.45
CA SER A 62 -3.04 -3.73 17.81
C SER A 62 -1.76 -3.06 18.31
N ARG A 63 -1.74 -1.73 18.39
CA ARG A 63 -0.59 -0.99 18.93
C ARG A 63 -0.32 -1.33 20.39
N LEU A 64 -1.38 -1.44 21.22
CA LEU A 64 -1.25 -1.82 22.62
C LEU A 64 -0.61 -3.21 22.78
N SER A 65 -1.11 -4.20 22.02
CA SER A 65 -0.55 -5.57 22.05
C SER A 65 0.91 -5.60 21.62
N PHE A 66 1.25 -4.92 20.52
CA PHE A 66 2.62 -4.83 20.03
C PHE A 66 3.55 -4.16 21.06
N ARG A 67 3.10 -3.05 21.65
CA ARG A 67 3.81 -2.31 22.69
C ARG A 67 4.15 -3.18 23.90
N GLU A 68 3.16 -3.90 24.43
CA GLU A 68 3.34 -4.74 25.62
C GLU A 68 4.31 -5.89 25.35
N GLN A 69 4.18 -6.57 24.24
CA GLN A 69 5.03 -7.71 23.88
C GLN A 69 6.46 -7.26 23.57
N SER A 70 6.65 -6.18 22.82
CA SER A 70 7.97 -5.65 22.49
C SER A 70 8.68 -5.09 23.73
N ALA A 71 7.94 -4.39 24.60
CA ALA A 71 8.47 -3.88 25.86
C ALA A 71 8.99 -5.01 26.77
N ALA A 72 8.23 -6.09 26.91
CA ALA A 72 8.64 -7.27 27.67
C ALA A 72 9.86 -7.97 27.05
N ALA A 73 9.90 -8.10 25.72
CA ALA A 73 10.98 -8.79 25.02
C ALA A 73 12.32 -8.03 25.05
N LEU A 74 12.26 -6.69 25.01
CA LEU A 74 13.45 -5.83 24.86
C LEU A 74 13.85 -5.09 26.15
N GLY A 75 13.09 -5.22 27.22
CA GLY A 75 13.32 -4.49 28.46
C GLY A 75 13.24 -2.97 28.30
N VAL A 76 12.29 -2.49 27.48
CA VAL A 76 12.05 -1.07 27.22
C VAL A 76 10.74 -0.62 27.83
N GLU A 77 10.60 0.68 28.05
CA GLU A 77 9.32 1.25 28.47
C GLU A 77 8.33 1.25 27.30
N GLY A 78 7.15 0.64 27.49
CA GLY A 78 6.14 0.51 26.43
C GLY A 78 5.65 1.85 25.90
N ALA A 79 5.59 2.89 26.74
CA ALA A 79 5.19 4.24 26.31
C ALA A 79 6.12 4.81 25.22
N LEU A 80 7.41 4.50 25.27
CA LEU A 80 8.37 4.92 24.24
C LEU A 80 8.10 4.21 22.90
N VAL A 81 7.78 2.93 22.94
CA VAL A 81 7.41 2.18 21.73
C VAL A 81 6.11 2.72 21.11
N GLU A 82 5.10 3.02 21.92
CA GLU A 82 3.85 3.64 21.46
C GLU A 82 4.12 4.98 20.79
N GLN A 83 4.93 5.82 21.40
CA GLN A 83 5.31 7.12 20.84
C GLN A 83 6.02 6.98 19.49
N ASP A 84 6.94 6.01 19.38
CA ASP A 84 7.67 5.75 18.14
C ASP A 84 6.74 5.24 17.02
N LEU A 85 5.76 4.38 17.34
CA LEU A 85 4.74 3.92 16.38
C LEU A 85 3.80 5.05 15.94
N LEU A 86 3.39 5.92 16.86
CA LEU A 86 2.54 7.08 16.53
C LEU A 86 3.30 8.07 15.65
N SER A 87 4.59 8.30 15.90
CA SER A 87 5.40 9.17 15.04
C SER A 87 5.53 8.62 13.60
N LEU A 88 5.55 7.29 13.42
CA LEU A 88 5.49 6.67 12.10
C LEU A 88 4.14 6.92 11.43
N LEU A 89 3.06 6.74 12.18
CA LEU A 89 1.70 6.97 11.66
C LEU A 89 1.53 8.42 11.20
N ASP A 90 1.88 9.40 12.02
CA ASP A 90 1.79 10.83 11.69
C ASP A 90 2.60 11.16 10.43
N GLN A 91 3.81 10.61 10.30
CA GLN A 91 4.65 10.85 9.13
C GLN A 91 4.06 10.20 7.86
N LEU A 92 3.50 9.00 7.96
CA LEU A 92 2.86 8.33 6.83
C LEU A 92 1.55 9.02 6.42
N GLU A 93 0.79 9.57 7.37
CA GLU A 93 -0.40 10.37 7.07
C GLU A 93 -0.04 11.67 6.35
N THR A 94 0.98 12.40 6.82
CA THR A 94 1.47 13.62 6.16
C THR A 94 1.89 13.34 4.71
N LEU A 95 2.65 12.28 4.48
CA LEU A 95 3.07 11.88 3.13
C LEU A 95 1.89 11.47 2.24
N ALA A 96 0.87 10.83 2.82
CA ALA A 96 -0.34 10.46 2.08
C ALA A 96 -1.18 11.69 1.69
N GLU A 97 -1.25 12.70 2.54
CA GLU A 97 -1.92 13.98 2.24
C GLU A 97 -1.19 14.74 1.13
N GLU A 98 0.15 14.79 1.16
CA GLU A 98 0.96 15.41 0.10
C GLU A 98 0.77 14.71 -1.26
N VAL A 99 0.59 13.39 -1.27
CA VAL A 99 0.32 12.60 -2.49
C VAL A 99 -1.11 12.83 -2.99
N ASP A 100 -2.10 12.93 -2.11
CA ASP A 100 -3.49 13.21 -2.48
C ASP A 100 -3.67 14.63 -3.04
N GLU A 101 -2.94 15.62 -2.51
CA GLU A 101 -2.93 16.98 -3.07
C GLU A 101 -2.26 17.05 -4.45
N ASN A 102 -1.29 16.21 -4.73
CA ASN A 102 -0.60 16.13 -6.03
C ASN A 102 -1.22 15.11 -7.01
N GLY A 103 -2.28 14.40 -6.62
CA GLY A 103 -3.11 13.52 -7.45
C GLY A 103 -2.32 12.49 -8.24
N SER A 104 -2.23 11.25 -7.72
CA SER A 104 -1.71 10.06 -8.41
C SER A 104 -0.20 9.79 -8.23
N ASP A 105 0.11 8.62 -7.66
CA ASP A 105 1.45 7.97 -7.61
C ASP A 105 2.06 7.67 -9.01
N ALA A 106 1.37 7.98 -10.09
CA ALA A 106 1.87 7.85 -11.44
C ALA A 106 2.59 9.16 -11.86
N PRO A 107 3.75 9.09 -12.48
CA PRO A 107 4.37 10.27 -13.07
C PRO A 107 3.34 10.96 -13.99
N PRO A 108 3.33 12.30 -14.03
CA PRO A 108 2.38 13.02 -14.88
C PRO A 108 2.54 12.53 -16.32
N LEU A 109 1.42 12.13 -16.93
CA LEU A 109 1.40 11.71 -18.32
C LEU A 109 1.96 12.85 -19.20
N SER A 110 2.82 12.51 -20.14
CA SER A 110 3.24 13.45 -21.17
C SER A 110 2.02 13.89 -21.99
N ALA A 111 2.14 15.02 -22.68
CA ALA A 111 1.05 15.50 -23.54
C ALA A 111 0.64 14.44 -24.60
N GLU A 112 1.63 13.73 -25.14
CA GLU A 112 1.44 12.67 -26.13
C GLU A 112 0.73 11.44 -25.55
N GLU A 113 1.13 10.98 -24.36
CA GLU A 113 0.46 9.86 -23.66
C GLU A 113 -0.98 10.21 -23.27
N ARG A 114 -1.22 11.45 -22.87
CA ARG A 114 -2.57 11.92 -22.55
C ARG A 114 -3.46 11.97 -23.80
N GLU A 115 -2.95 12.49 -24.90
CA GLU A 115 -3.68 12.58 -26.17
C GLU A 115 -3.99 11.16 -26.71
N SER A 116 -3.03 10.26 -26.67
CA SER A 116 -3.21 8.86 -27.03
C SER A 116 -4.27 8.17 -26.17
N GLY A 117 -4.22 8.37 -24.84
CA GLY A 117 -5.21 7.81 -23.93
C GLY A 117 -6.62 8.36 -24.15
N LEU A 118 -6.75 9.67 -24.41
CA LEU A 118 -8.05 10.28 -24.72
C LEU A 118 -8.60 9.78 -26.07
N SER A 119 -7.75 9.67 -27.09
CA SER A 119 -8.12 9.14 -28.40
C SER A 119 -8.65 7.70 -28.29
N LEU A 120 -8.04 6.86 -27.46
CA LEU A 120 -8.54 5.51 -27.20
C LEU A 120 -9.91 5.54 -26.50
N LEU A 121 -10.06 6.37 -25.46
CA LEU A 121 -11.31 6.43 -24.68
C LEU A 121 -12.49 7.01 -25.49
N GLU A 122 -12.21 7.85 -26.48
CA GLU A 122 -13.21 8.43 -27.39
C GLU A 122 -13.46 7.57 -28.65
N SER A 123 -12.74 6.46 -28.79
CA SER A 123 -12.88 5.55 -29.92
C SER A 123 -14.28 4.93 -29.95
N PRO A 124 -14.96 4.95 -31.10
CA PRO A 124 -16.25 4.24 -31.27
C PRO A 124 -16.09 2.71 -31.17
N THR A 125 -14.89 2.20 -31.31
CA THR A 125 -14.51 0.78 -31.23
C THR A 125 -13.73 0.42 -29.97
N LEU A 126 -13.91 1.23 -28.88
CA LEU A 126 -13.16 1.06 -27.64
C LEU A 126 -13.18 -0.39 -27.10
N PHE A 127 -14.34 -1.02 -27.11
CA PHE A 127 -14.47 -2.38 -26.54
C PHE A 127 -13.83 -3.45 -27.43
N GLU A 128 -13.93 -3.29 -28.75
CA GLU A 128 -13.26 -4.15 -29.73
C GLU A 128 -11.73 -4.00 -29.63
N ASP A 129 -11.25 -2.78 -29.46
CA ASP A 129 -9.83 -2.49 -29.28
C ASP A 129 -9.29 -3.13 -28.00
N ILE A 130 -10.03 -3.02 -26.88
CA ILE A 130 -9.68 -3.64 -25.60
C ILE A 130 -9.62 -5.17 -25.72
N ILE A 131 -10.60 -5.80 -26.39
CA ILE A 131 -10.62 -7.25 -26.60
C ILE A 131 -9.39 -7.67 -27.41
N ARG A 132 -9.10 -6.97 -28.50
CA ARG A 132 -7.94 -7.25 -29.37
C ARG A 132 -6.64 -7.14 -28.58
N ASP A 133 -6.44 -6.09 -27.80
CA ASP A 133 -5.23 -5.90 -27.01
C ASP A 133 -5.07 -7.02 -25.94
N MET A 134 -6.17 -7.49 -25.33
CA MET A 134 -6.15 -8.63 -24.44
C MET A 134 -5.79 -9.93 -25.17
N GLU A 135 -6.19 -10.12 -26.42
CA GLU A 135 -5.80 -11.26 -27.23
C GLU A 135 -4.32 -11.23 -27.61
N GLU A 136 -3.77 -10.07 -27.92
CA GLU A 136 -2.35 -9.90 -28.22
C GLU A 136 -1.44 -10.27 -27.04
N ILE A 137 -1.89 -10.04 -25.80
CA ILE A 137 -1.16 -10.46 -24.59
C ILE A 137 -1.45 -11.91 -24.16
N GLY A 138 -2.23 -12.67 -24.97
CA GLY A 138 -2.45 -14.10 -24.79
C GLY A 138 -3.76 -14.52 -24.11
N HIS A 139 -4.66 -13.58 -23.82
CA HIS A 139 -6.01 -13.89 -23.33
C HIS A 139 -6.99 -14.09 -24.48
N VAL A 140 -7.07 -15.31 -25.00
CA VAL A 140 -7.91 -15.64 -26.16
C VAL A 140 -9.28 -16.17 -25.72
N GLY A 141 -10.34 -15.68 -26.38
CA GLY A 141 -11.72 -16.08 -26.10
C GLY A 141 -12.35 -15.38 -24.89
N GLU A 142 -13.58 -15.74 -24.56
CA GLU A 142 -14.36 -15.21 -23.42
C GLU A 142 -14.52 -13.68 -23.41
N ASP A 143 -14.82 -13.09 -24.55
CA ASP A 143 -14.83 -11.62 -24.76
C ASP A 143 -15.78 -10.88 -23.82
N GLU A 144 -16.95 -11.45 -23.53
CA GLU A 144 -17.89 -10.87 -22.56
C GLU A 144 -17.31 -10.83 -21.15
N ASN A 145 -16.61 -11.88 -20.73
CA ASN A 145 -15.95 -11.95 -19.43
C ASN A 145 -14.78 -10.97 -19.33
N LYS A 146 -13.99 -10.80 -20.41
CA LYS A 146 -12.93 -9.79 -20.49
C LYS A 146 -13.48 -8.40 -20.27
N LEU A 147 -14.55 -8.02 -20.97
CA LEU A 147 -15.19 -6.72 -20.82
C LEU A 147 -15.78 -6.52 -19.43
N LEU A 148 -16.42 -7.55 -18.86
CA LEU A 148 -16.96 -7.47 -17.50
C LEU A 148 -15.87 -7.17 -16.46
N VAL A 149 -14.74 -7.89 -16.55
CA VAL A 149 -13.60 -7.68 -15.65
C VAL A 149 -12.97 -6.30 -15.87
N TYR A 150 -12.83 -5.87 -17.12
CA TYR A 150 -12.33 -4.53 -17.45
C TYR A 150 -13.22 -3.43 -16.87
N LEU A 151 -14.54 -3.52 -17.03
CA LEU A 151 -15.48 -2.54 -16.47
C LEU A 151 -15.47 -2.52 -14.95
N ALA A 152 -15.42 -3.69 -14.32
CA ALA A 152 -15.29 -3.79 -12.87
C ALA A 152 -13.99 -3.14 -12.37
N ALA A 153 -12.86 -3.44 -13.01
CA ALA A 153 -11.56 -2.85 -12.67
C ALA A 153 -11.56 -1.33 -12.87
N SER A 154 -12.21 -0.83 -13.94
CA SER A 154 -12.33 0.60 -14.23
C SER A 154 -13.20 1.32 -13.21
N SER A 155 -14.20 0.64 -12.63
CA SER A 155 -15.09 1.21 -11.62
C SER A 155 -14.41 1.52 -10.28
N ARG A 156 -13.17 1.07 -10.04
CA ARG A 156 -12.43 1.24 -8.77
C ARG A 156 -12.31 2.70 -8.30
N LYS A 157 -12.40 3.65 -9.21
CA LYS A 157 -12.33 5.10 -8.93
C LYS A 157 -13.69 5.78 -8.82
N THR A 158 -14.80 5.04 -8.94
CA THR A 158 -16.16 5.56 -8.76
C THR A 158 -16.58 5.52 -7.29
N ALA A 159 -17.61 6.27 -6.95
CA ALA A 159 -18.16 6.30 -5.59
C ALA A 159 -18.70 4.93 -5.13
N SER A 160 -19.03 4.04 -6.05
CA SER A 160 -19.54 2.69 -5.78
C SER A 160 -18.84 1.69 -6.70
N PRO A 161 -17.64 1.20 -6.32
CA PRO A 161 -16.91 0.22 -7.10
C PRO A 161 -17.69 -1.10 -7.25
N VAL A 162 -17.60 -1.71 -8.43
CA VAL A 162 -18.19 -3.03 -8.71
C VAL A 162 -17.22 -4.12 -8.27
N SER A 163 -17.70 -5.07 -7.46
CA SER A 163 -16.93 -6.25 -7.07
C SER A 163 -17.28 -7.43 -7.96
N VAL A 164 -16.26 -8.15 -8.44
CA VAL A 164 -16.41 -9.35 -9.27
C VAL A 164 -15.74 -10.53 -8.59
N VAL A 165 -16.43 -11.66 -8.58
CA VAL A 165 -15.89 -12.95 -8.14
C VAL A 165 -15.73 -13.84 -9.36
N VAL A 166 -14.51 -14.20 -9.70
CA VAL A 166 -14.22 -15.16 -10.79
C VAL A 166 -14.22 -16.57 -10.22
N SER A 167 -15.17 -17.38 -10.68
CA SER A 167 -15.27 -18.80 -10.30
C SER A 167 -15.14 -19.66 -11.55
N SER A 168 -14.24 -20.63 -11.51
CA SER A 168 -14.06 -21.59 -12.59
C SER A 168 -13.60 -22.94 -12.04
N ALA A 169 -13.74 -24.01 -12.85
CA ALA A 169 -13.14 -25.30 -12.54
C ALA A 169 -11.61 -25.19 -12.40
N SER A 170 -11.00 -26.11 -11.66
CA SER A 170 -9.54 -26.16 -11.49
C SER A 170 -8.85 -26.29 -12.85
N ALA A 171 -7.76 -25.56 -13.05
CA ALA A 171 -6.95 -25.54 -14.28
C ALA A 171 -7.63 -24.92 -15.54
N ALA A 172 -8.67 -24.11 -15.38
CA ALA A 172 -9.35 -23.43 -16.49
C ALA A 172 -8.74 -22.06 -16.88
N GLY A 173 -7.48 -21.79 -16.54
CA GLY A 173 -6.78 -20.55 -16.91
C GLY A 173 -7.42 -19.30 -16.27
N LYS A 174 -7.14 -19.08 -15.00
CA LYS A 174 -7.63 -17.88 -14.26
C LYS A 174 -6.63 -16.74 -14.32
#